data_00afa1db9df992608219ea15072d017b
#
_entry.id   00afa1db9df992608219ea15072d017b
#
_cell.length_a   1.000
_cell.length_b   1.000
_cell.length_c   1.000
_cell.angle_alpha   90.00
_cell.angle_beta   90.00
_cell.angle_gamma   90.00
#
_symmetry.space_group_name_H-M   'P 1'
#
loop_
_entity.id
_entity.type
_entity.pdbx_description
1 polymer ?
#
loop_
_entity_poly.entity_id
_entity_poly.type
_entity_poly.pdbx_seq_one_letter_code
_entity_poly.pdbx_strand_id
1 'polypeptide(L)'
;MEYAKNVLGMANTDNAELNPVTSHPLIATLTCSPVEVEADVILEPGSLLHKSYGTTRIREQYRCSYGPNPEHENALFAEEFRVTARDAYGQVRGGELRGHPFFVGTLFQPERRALKGELPPLAREFVGVLKQR
;
A
#
# COMPACT_ATOMS: atom_id res chain seq x y z
N MET A 1 -0.11 8.74 -6.43
CA MET A 1 0.11 9.85 -7.41
C MET A 1 -0.50 11.16 -6.91
N GLU A 2 -1.81 11.24 -6.71
CA GLU A 2 -2.50 12.49 -6.31
C GLU A 2 -1.92 13.14 -5.04
N TYR A 3 -1.70 12.37 -3.99
CA TYR A 3 -1.09 12.86 -2.75
C TYR A 3 0.31 13.49 -3.01
N ALA A 4 1.15 12.81 -3.77
CA ALA A 4 2.48 13.30 -4.10
C ALA A 4 2.43 14.62 -4.90
N LYS A 5 1.58 14.69 -5.92
CA LYS A 5 1.49 15.87 -6.78
C LYS A 5 0.79 17.05 -6.10
N ASN A 6 -0.35 16.79 -5.46
CA ASN A 6 -1.24 17.85 -4.99
C ASN A 6 -1.00 18.26 -3.53
N VAL A 7 -0.42 17.38 -2.71
CA VAL A 7 -0.12 17.68 -1.30
C VAL A 7 1.37 17.94 -1.09
N LEU A 8 2.23 17.07 -1.64
CA LEU A 8 3.69 17.19 -1.44
C LEU A 8 4.38 18.06 -2.49
N GLY A 9 3.67 18.55 -3.50
CA GLY A 9 4.25 19.42 -4.55
C GLY A 9 5.21 18.69 -5.50
N MET A 10 5.19 17.36 -5.57
CA MET A 10 6.05 16.55 -6.45
C MET A 10 5.50 16.53 -7.89
N ALA A 11 5.31 17.70 -8.49
CA ALA A 11 4.58 17.87 -9.76
C ALA A 11 5.19 17.11 -10.94
N ASN A 12 6.53 16.95 -10.97
CA ASN A 12 7.25 16.31 -12.07
C ASN A 12 7.34 14.79 -11.96
N THR A 13 6.76 14.19 -10.93
CA THR A 13 6.76 12.73 -10.78
C THR A 13 5.66 12.07 -11.61
N ASP A 14 5.92 10.83 -12.02
CA ASP A 14 5.02 10.10 -12.90
C ASP A 14 4.88 8.63 -12.51
N ASN A 15 4.02 7.91 -13.22
CA ASN A 15 3.78 6.48 -13.04
C ASN A 15 4.35 5.72 -14.25
N ALA A 16 5.40 4.93 -14.03
CA ALA A 16 6.05 4.16 -15.09
C ALA A 16 5.15 3.06 -15.68
N GLU A 17 4.11 2.63 -14.99
CA GLU A 17 3.13 1.70 -15.54
C GLU A 17 2.31 2.34 -16.67
N LEU A 18 2.00 3.64 -16.55
CA LEU A 18 1.24 4.40 -17.54
C LEU A 18 2.15 5.09 -18.57
N ASN A 19 3.34 5.49 -18.13
CA ASN A 19 4.34 6.16 -18.96
C ASN A 19 5.72 5.49 -18.78
N PRO A 20 6.01 4.41 -19.52
CA PRO A 20 7.24 3.64 -19.36
C PRO A 20 8.53 4.41 -19.68
N VAL A 21 8.43 5.56 -20.37
CA VAL A 21 9.60 6.38 -20.75
C VAL A 21 9.84 7.55 -19.79
N THR A 22 9.10 7.63 -18.69
CA THR A 22 9.28 8.71 -17.71
C THR A 22 10.67 8.67 -17.08
N SER A 23 11.29 9.83 -16.94
CA SER A 23 12.59 10.00 -16.26
C SER A 23 12.46 10.18 -14.74
N HIS A 24 11.25 10.38 -14.24
CA HIS A 24 10.97 10.65 -12.82
C HIS A 24 9.84 9.77 -12.28
N PRO A 25 10.00 8.43 -12.28
CA PRO A 25 8.95 7.53 -11.83
C PRO A 25 8.82 7.58 -10.31
N LEU A 26 7.67 8.03 -9.81
CA LEU A 26 7.27 7.85 -8.41
C LEU A 26 6.78 6.43 -8.17
N ILE A 27 6.06 5.89 -9.16
CA ILE A 27 5.70 4.47 -9.22
C ILE A 27 6.61 3.85 -10.28
N ALA A 28 7.41 2.88 -9.86
CA ALA A 28 8.42 2.21 -10.68
C ALA A 28 8.22 0.70 -10.70
N THR A 29 8.87 0.03 -11.64
CA THR A 29 8.90 -1.44 -11.69
C THR A 29 9.59 -1.98 -10.44
N LEU A 30 8.97 -2.95 -9.80
CA LEU A 30 9.53 -3.63 -8.64
C LEU A 30 10.66 -4.57 -9.07
N THR A 31 11.78 -4.54 -8.37
CA THR A 31 12.96 -5.41 -8.62
C THR A 31 12.63 -6.89 -8.46
N CYS A 32 11.75 -7.21 -7.50
CA CYS A 32 11.14 -8.51 -7.33
C CYS A 32 9.65 -8.35 -7.56
N SER A 33 9.20 -8.62 -8.79
CA SER A 33 7.78 -8.53 -9.14
C SER A 33 7.03 -9.75 -8.59
N PRO A 34 6.26 -9.60 -7.50
CA PRO A 34 5.46 -10.70 -6.95
C PRO A 34 4.16 -10.82 -7.75
N VAL A 35 4.24 -11.46 -8.92
CA VAL A 35 3.04 -11.76 -9.73
C VAL A 35 2.56 -13.16 -9.42
N GLU A 36 1.27 -13.31 -9.08
CA GLU A 36 0.61 -14.57 -8.76
C GLU A 36 1.24 -15.34 -7.58
N VAL A 37 1.86 -14.63 -6.64
CA VAL A 37 2.48 -15.24 -5.45
C VAL A 37 1.79 -14.80 -4.16
N GLU A 38 1.77 -15.70 -3.18
CA GLU A 38 1.50 -15.36 -1.78
C GLU A 38 2.83 -15.08 -1.08
N ALA A 39 2.91 -13.96 -0.39
CA ALA A 39 4.09 -13.59 0.36
C ALA A 39 3.74 -13.00 1.72
N ASP A 40 4.71 -13.07 2.63
CA ASP A 40 4.58 -12.50 3.95
C ASP A 40 4.64 -10.98 3.90
N VAL A 41 3.77 -10.36 4.68
CA VAL A 41 3.73 -8.92 4.91
C VAL A 41 3.80 -8.66 6.41
N ILE A 42 4.68 -7.76 6.79
CA ILE A 42 4.87 -7.31 8.16
C ILE A 42 4.12 -6.00 8.32
N LEU A 43 3.18 -5.96 9.26
CA LEU A 43 2.34 -4.81 9.55
C LEU A 43 2.85 -4.02 10.74
N GLU A 44 2.83 -2.69 10.62
CA GLU A 44 3.20 -1.77 11.70
C GLU A 44 2.20 -1.87 12.86
N PRO A 45 2.67 -2.17 14.10
CA PRO A 45 1.81 -2.23 15.27
C PRO A 45 1.01 -0.93 15.47
N GLY A 46 -0.29 -1.06 15.74
CA GLY A 46 -1.18 0.10 15.95
C GLY A 46 -1.70 0.76 14.67
N SER A 47 -1.23 0.36 13.49
CA SER A 47 -1.76 0.82 12.20
C SER A 47 -3.19 0.31 11.97
N LEU A 48 -3.90 0.92 11.03
CA LEU A 48 -5.22 0.47 10.61
C LEU A 48 -5.15 -0.93 9.97
N LEU A 49 -4.09 -1.20 9.19
CA LEU A 49 -3.80 -2.54 8.68
C LEU A 49 -3.66 -3.55 9.82
N HIS A 50 -2.84 -3.26 10.83
CA HIS A 50 -2.67 -4.14 11.98
C HIS A 50 -4.00 -4.41 12.71
N LYS A 51 -4.82 -3.36 12.93
CA LYS A 51 -6.16 -3.50 13.54
C LYS A 51 -7.09 -4.38 12.72
N SER A 52 -7.09 -4.19 11.39
CA SER A 52 -7.96 -4.93 10.47
C SER A 52 -7.67 -6.42 10.47
N TYR A 53 -6.38 -6.80 10.53
CA TYR A 53 -5.93 -8.19 10.48
C TYR A 53 -5.81 -8.85 11.85
N GLY A 54 -5.61 -8.07 12.92
CA GLY A 54 -5.43 -8.57 14.29
C GLY A 54 -4.08 -9.24 14.55
N THR A 55 -3.11 -9.09 13.65
CA THR A 55 -1.75 -9.65 13.75
C THR A 55 -0.75 -8.76 13.03
N THR A 56 0.52 -8.82 13.45
CA THR A 56 1.62 -8.07 12.81
C THR A 56 2.23 -8.78 11.60
N ARG A 57 1.89 -10.04 11.37
CA ARG A 57 2.37 -10.79 10.20
C ARG A 57 1.21 -11.47 9.52
N ILE A 58 1.08 -11.20 8.23
CA ILE A 58 0.03 -11.76 7.39
C ILE A 58 0.65 -12.38 6.14
N ARG A 59 -0.15 -13.17 5.44
CA ARG A 59 0.20 -13.74 4.14
C ARG A 59 -0.88 -13.37 3.15
N GLU A 60 -0.49 -12.66 2.08
CA GLU A 60 -1.42 -12.12 1.09
C GLU A 60 -0.93 -12.35 -0.34
N GLN A 61 -1.87 -12.31 -1.25
CA GLN A 61 -1.59 -12.47 -2.68
C GLN A 61 -1.19 -11.16 -3.33
N TYR A 62 -0.26 -11.24 -4.27
CA TYR A 62 0.20 -10.14 -5.09
C TYR A 62 -0.05 -10.40 -6.57
N ARG A 63 -0.38 -9.33 -7.27
CA ARG A 63 -0.45 -9.31 -8.74
C ARG A 63 0.07 -7.97 -9.27
N CYS A 64 1.08 -7.41 -8.66
CA CYS A 64 1.60 -6.10 -9.02
C CYS A 64 3.08 -6.16 -9.37
N SER A 65 3.44 -5.60 -10.53
CA SER A 65 4.82 -5.44 -10.96
C SER A 65 5.37 -4.04 -10.66
N TYR A 66 4.54 -3.15 -10.15
CA TYR A 66 4.87 -1.75 -9.88
C TYR A 66 4.61 -1.40 -8.42
N GLY A 67 5.37 -0.45 -7.92
CA GLY A 67 5.24 0.05 -6.55
C GLY A 67 5.96 1.38 -6.35
N PRO A 68 5.94 1.95 -5.14
CA PRO A 68 6.67 3.16 -4.83
C PRO A 68 8.16 3.00 -5.15
N ASN A 69 8.71 3.99 -5.87
CA ASN A 69 10.14 4.02 -6.15
C ASN A 69 10.91 4.27 -4.84
N PRO A 70 11.88 3.40 -4.48
CA PRO A 70 12.67 3.57 -3.26
C PRO A 70 13.40 4.92 -3.15
N GLU A 71 13.78 5.52 -4.27
CA GLU A 71 14.42 6.85 -4.30
C GLU A 71 13.50 7.97 -3.77
N HIS A 72 12.20 7.80 -3.88
CA HIS A 72 11.19 8.76 -3.42
C HIS A 72 10.49 8.33 -2.12
N GLU A 73 10.85 7.19 -1.54
CA GLU A 73 10.18 6.63 -0.37
C GLU A 73 10.13 7.63 0.79
N ASN A 74 11.28 8.23 1.14
CA ASN A 74 11.36 9.18 2.24
C ASN A 74 10.54 10.46 2.01
N ALA A 75 10.44 10.92 0.76
CA ALA A 75 9.65 12.09 0.43
C ALA A 75 8.15 11.78 0.40
N LEU A 76 7.78 10.61 -0.13
CA LEU A 76 6.38 10.19 -0.25
C LEU A 76 5.79 9.81 1.11
N PHE A 77 6.55 9.09 1.94
CA PHE A 77 6.12 8.58 3.24
C PHE A 77 6.76 9.36 4.38
N ALA A 78 6.47 10.66 4.42
CA ALA A 78 6.87 11.54 5.49
C ALA A 78 5.89 11.48 6.69
N GLU A 79 5.50 12.63 7.23
CA GLU A 79 4.74 12.73 8.48
C GLU A 79 3.30 12.23 8.39
N GLU A 80 2.58 12.62 7.33
CA GLU A 80 1.14 12.37 7.20
C GLU A 80 0.85 11.02 6.51
N PHE A 81 1.55 10.69 5.44
CA PHE A 81 1.39 9.42 4.76
C PHE A 81 2.49 8.47 5.22
N ARG A 82 2.13 7.42 5.93
CA ARG A 82 3.06 6.52 6.62
C ARG A 82 3.12 5.16 5.96
N VAL A 83 4.31 4.58 5.91
CA VAL A 83 4.45 3.15 5.61
C VAL A 83 3.92 2.34 6.79
N THR A 84 2.96 1.45 6.53
CA THR A 84 2.34 0.58 7.55
C THR A 84 2.40 -0.89 7.19
N ALA A 85 2.97 -1.23 6.03
CA ALA A 85 3.24 -2.61 5.65
C ALA A 85 4.54 -2.70 4.84
N ARG A 86 5.37 -3.68 5.18
CA ARG A 86 6.61 -4.03 4.47
C ARG A 86 6.69 -5.53 4.23
N ASP A 87 7.43 -5.95 3.22
CA ASP A 87 7.76 -7.37 3.03
C ASP A 87 8.95 -7.78 3.89
N ALA A 88 9.37 -9.05 3.75
CA ALA A 88 10.50 -9.61 4.46
C ALA A 88 11.86 -8.96 4.09
N TYR A 89 11.91 -8.23 2.97
CA TYR A 89 13.10 -7.50 2.49
C TYR A 89 13.05 -6.01 2.87
N GLY A 90 12.04 -5.59 3.62
CA GLY A 90 11.86 -4.20 4.03
C GLY A 90 11.26 -3.27 2.99
N GLN A 91 10.82 -3.77 1.83
CA GLN A 91 10.20 -2.96 0.79
C GLN A 91 8.76 -2.59 1.17
N VAL A 92 8.35 -1.38 0.80
CA VAL A 92 6.99 -0.87 1.06
C VAL A 92 5.95 -1.74 0.36
N ARG A 93 4.95 -2.18 1.14
CA ARG A 93 3.81 -2.98 0.67
C ARG A 93 2.47 -2.38 1.05
N GLY A 94 2.45 -1.33 1.88
CA GLY A 94 1.25 -0.57 2.21
C GLY A 94 1.56 0.69 2.97
N GLY A 95 0.61 1.63 2.91
CA GLY A 95 0.70 2.91 3.61
C GLY A 95 -0.66 3.45 3.98
N GLU A 96 -0.68 4.35 4.95
CA GLU A 96 -1.87 4.96 5.52
C GLU A 96 -1.70 6.47 5.66
N LEU A 97 -2.77 7.23 5.39
CA LEU A 97 -2.82 8.66 5.66
C LEU A 97 -3.27 8.89 7.11
N ARG A 98 -2.40 9.52 7.91
CA ARG A 98 -2.69 9.86 9.30
C ARG A 98 -3.86 10.85 9.37
N GLY A 99 -4.69 10.71 10.39
CA GLY A 99 -5.82 11.63 10.61
C GLY A 99 -7.01 11.40 9.67
N HIS A 100 -6.87 10.57 8.64
CA HIS A 100 -8.00 10.17 7.82
C HIS A 100 -8.69 8.92 8.40
N PRO A 101 -10.04 8.89 8.47
CA PRO A 101 -10.76 7.76 9.08
C PRO A 101 -10.47 6.41 8.43
N PHE A 102 -10.30 6.41 7.09
CA PHE A 102 -9.93 5.23 6.34
C PHE A 102 -9.29 5.63 5.00
N PHE A 103 -7.97 5.75 4.98
CA PHE A 103 -7.17 5.93 3.77
C PHE A 103 -5.99 4.97 3.82
N VAL A 104 -6.12 3.87 3.12
CA VAL A 104 -5.12 2.78 3.09
C VAL A 104 -4.85 2.41 1.65
N GLY A 105 -3.58 2.32 1.30
CA GLY A 105 -3.13 1.76 0.03
C GLY A 105 -2.29 0.51 0.26
N THR A 106 -2.54 -0.55 -0.49
CA THR A 106 -1.77 -1.80 -0.44
C THR A 106 -1.30 -2.21 -1.82
N LEU A 107 -0.11 -2.80 -1.91
CA LEU A 107 0.38 -3.46 -3.13
C LEU A 107 -0.05 -4.92 -3.20
N PHE A 108 -0.40 -5.53 -2.07
CA PHE A 108 -1.07 -6.81 -2.05
C PHE A 108 -2.58 -6.64 -2.25
N GLN A 109 -3.26 -7.72 -2.60
CA GLN A 109 -4.67 -7.71 -3.00
C GLN A 109 -5.54 -8.43 -1.96
N PRO A 110 -5.92 -7.77 -0.85
CA PRO A 110 -6.72 -8.38 0.22
C PRO A 110 -8.11 -8.82 -0.27
N GLU A 111 -8.64 -8.20 -1.32
CA GLU A 111 -9.92 -8.53 -1.94
C GLU A 111 -9.93 -9.94 -2.55
N ARG A 112 -8.79 -10.51 -2.90
CA ARG A 112 -8.69 -11.88 -3.43
C ARG A 112 -9.11 -12.97 -2.44
N ARG A 113 -9.13 -12.64 -1.15
CA ARG A 113 -9.72 -13.52 -0.13
C ARG A 113 -11.18 -13.84 -0.41
N ALA A 114 -11.92 -12.90 -0.99
CA ALA A 114 -13.31 -13.10 -1.38
C ALA A 114 -13.49 -14.22 -2.42
N LEU A 115 -12.49 -14.46 -3.27
CA LEU A 115 -12.50 -15.58 -4.22
C LEU A 115 -12.45 -16.95 -3.50
N LYS A 116 -11.95 -16.98 -2.27
CA LYS A 116 -11.91 -18.16 -1.40
C LYS A 116 -13.10 -18.22 -0.43
N GLY A 117 -14.08 -17.30 -0.56
CA GLY A 117 -15.23 -17.20 0.34
C GLY A 117 -14.92 -16.54 1.69
N GLU A 118 -13.75 -15.91 1.83
CA GLU A 118 -13.36 -15.23 3.06
C GLU A 118 -13.70 -13.73 2.96
N LEU A 119 -14.17 -13.15 4.07
CA LEU A 119 -14.41 -11.71 4.15
C LEU A 119 -13.05 -10.97 4.26
N PRO A 120 -12.69 -10.11 3.28
CA PRO A 120 -11.44 -9.36 3.35
C PRO A 120 -11.40 -8.45 4.58
N PRO A 121 -10.33 -8.52 5.42
CA PRO A 121 -10.25 -7.74 6.66
C PRO A 121 -10.39 -6.23 6.46
N LEU A 122 -9.76 -5.67 5.42
CA LEU A 122 -9.88 -4.24 5.10
C LEU A 122 -11.29 -3.85 4.66
N ALA A 123 -12.01 -4.69 3.92
CA ALA A 123 -13.39 -4.41 3.54
C ALA A 123 -14.31 -4.37 4.78
N ARG A 124 -14.12 -5.30 5.71
CA ARG A 124 -14.83 -5.32 6.99
C ARG A 124 -14.59 -4.04 7.78
N GLU A 125 -13.32 -3.63 7.92
CA GLU A 125 -12.93 -2.43 8.65
C GLU A 125 -13.49 -1.16 8.01
N PHE A 126 -13.43 -1.06 6.67
CA PHE A 126 -14.00 0.06 5.92
C PHE A 126 -15.50 0.24 6.21
N VAL A 127 -16.26 -0.85 6.12
CA VAL A 127 -17.71 -0.81 6.46
C VAL A 127 -17.93 -0.44 7.91
N GLY A 128 -17.07 -0.92 8.83
CA GLY A 128 -17.10 -0.56 10.25
C GLY A 128 -16.96 0.94 10.47
N VAL A 129 -16.00 1.57 9.82
CA VAL A 129 -15.78 3.04 9.89
C VAL A 129 -16.98 3.81 9.36
N LEU A 130 -17.61 3.37 8.27
CA LEU A 130 -18.79 4.03 7.70
C LEU A 130 -20.00 4.01 8.65
N LYS A 131 -20.14 2.94 9.43
CA LYS A 131 -21.27 2.80 10.38
C LYS A 131 -21.12 3.69 11.63
N GLN A 132 -19.93 4.21 11.91
CA GLN A 132 -19.65 5.08 13.05
C GLN A 132 -19.85 6.57 12.74
N ARG A 133 -20.16 6.90 11.50
CA ARG A 133 -20.47 8.25 11.01
C ARG A 133 -21.97 8.45 10.88
#